data_6b36d70cbb7f2876776f7bbc3228839d
#
_entry.id   6b36d70cbb7f2876776f7bbc3228839d
#
_cell.length_a   1.000
_cell.length_b   1.000
_cell.length_c   1.000
_cell.angle_alpha   90.00
_cell.angle_beta   90.00
_cell.angle_gamma   90.00
#
_symmetry.space_group_name_H-M   'P 1'
#
loop_
_entity.id
_entity.type
_entity.pdbx_description
1 polymer ?
#
loop_
_entity_poly.entity_id
_entity_poly.type
_entity_poly.pdbx_seq_one_letter_code
_entity_poly.pdbx_strand_id
1 'polypeptide(L)'
;TTTLLVIACSKKPQEQATQLAQQAATCCEEGRLTEARLLIDSLRRTYPDIVEARKAALKLHQDVELKIAQQELACTDSMLILANRELEARQQQVDAHKAALKATAEELTLLTKTRMRRDSIRTQYEALGMKIRYIRQKQKETQEQEP
;
A
#
# COMPACT_ATOMS: atom_id res chain seq x y z
N THR A 1 -49.53 -30.50 17.23
CA THR A 1 -48.22 -30.49 16.59
C THR A 1 -48.12 -29.31 15.64
N THR A 2 -47.56 -28.18 16.15
CA THR A 2 -47.41 -26.95 15.37
C THR A 2 -46.02 -26.99 14.73
N THR A 3 -45.98 -27.25 13.42
CA THR A 3 -44.75 -27.24 12.64
C THR A 3 -44.36 -25.77 12.36
N LEU A 4 -43.34 -25.24 13.06
CA LEU A 4 -42.73 -23.97 12.73
C LEU A 4 -41.94 -24.13 11.43
N LEU A 5 -42.49 -23.60 10.32
CA LEU A 5 -41.73 -23.37 9.10
C LEU A 5 -40.75 -22.23 9.34
N VAL A 6 -39.50 -22.57 9.59
CA VAL A 6 -38.40 -21.62 9.53
C VAL A 6 -38.16 -21.31 8.05
N ILE A 7 -38.76 -20.21 7.57
CA ILE A 7 -38.43 -19.64 6.27
C ILE A 7 -37.02 -19.03 6.42
N ALA A 8 -36.02 -19.82 6.13
CA ALA A 8 -34.67 -19.31 5.92
C ALA A 8 -34.73 -18.41 4.66
N CYS A 9 -34.77 -17.09 4.84
CA CYS A 9 -34.51 -16.13 3.77
C CYS A 9 -33.08 -16.33 3.29
N SER A 10 -32.86 -17.26 2.36
CA SER A 10 -31.60 -17.36 1.65
C SER A 10 -31.54 -16.17 0.70
N LYS A 11 -30.84 -15.11 1.13
CA LYS A 11 -30.50 -14.00 0.22
C LYS A 11 -29.84 -14.58 -1.02
N LYS A 12 -30.27 -14.12 -2.20
CA LYS A 12 -29.70 -14.59 -3.46
C LYS A 12 -28.18 -14.38 -3.43
N PRO A 13 -27.36 -15.29 -3.96
CA PRO A 13 -25.89 -15.17 -3.94
C PRO A 13 -25.39 -13.82 -4.42
N GLN A 14 -26.09 -13.20 -5.37
CA GLN A 14 -25.77 -11.88 -5.89
C GLN A 14 -25.95 -10.76 -4.86
N GLU A 15 -27.00 -10.82 -4.04
CA GLU A 15 -27.23 -9.86 -2.95
C GLU A 15 -26.15 -9.98 -1.86
N GLN A 16 -25.77 -11.21 -1.54
CA GLN A 16 -24.69 -11.47 -0.57
C GLN A 16 -23.34 -10.95 -1.09
N ALA A 17 -23.03 -11.16 -2.38
CA ALA A 17 -21.84 -10.64 -3.02
C ALA A 17 -21.80 -9.11 -2.99
N THR A 18 -22.93 -8.46 -3.29
CA THR A 18 -23.06 -7.00 -3.24
C THR A 18 -22.84 -6.46 -1.82
N GLN A 19 -23.42 -7.11 -0.80
CA GLN A 19 -23.22 -6.72 0.60
C GLN A 19 -21.76 -6.86 1.03
N LEU A 20 -21.09 -7.94 0.64
CA LEU A 20 -19.69 -8.15 0.95
C LEU A 20 -18.79 -7.10 0.27
N ALA A 21 -19.10 -6.75 -0.99
CA ALA A 21 -18.41 -5.67 -1.69
C ALA A 21 -18.62 -4.31 -1.01
N GLN A 22 -19.82 -4.00 -0.55
CA GLN A 22 -20.11 -2.78 0.20
C GLN A 22 -19.34 -2.71 1.52
N GLN A 23 -19.29 -3.82 2.28
CA GLN A 23 -18.49 -3.89 3.50
C GLN A 23 -16.99 -3.64 3.23
N ALA A 24 -16.46 -4.23 2.16
CA ALA A 24 -15.07 -4.01 1.77
C ALA A 24 -14.82 -2.54 1.38
N ALA A 25 -15.76 -1.91 0.66
CA ALA A 25 -15.69 -0.49 0.31
C ALA A 25 -15.67 0.41 1.56
N THR A 26 -16.59 0.17 2.51
CA THR A 26 -16.64 0.90 3.79
C THR A 26 -15.34 0.76 4.57
N CYS A 27 -14.79 -0.47 4.70
CA CYS A 27 -13.50 -0.68 5.34
C CYS A 27 -12.37 0.09 4.64
N CYS A 28 -12.38 0.14 3.30
CA CYS A 28 -11.41 0.90 2.54
C CYS A 28 -11.53 2.42 2.79
N GLU A 29 -12.76 2.95 2.85
CA GLU A 29 -13.01 4.38 3.14
C GLU A 29 -12.57 4.76 4.55
N GLU A 30 -12.84 3.92 5.54
CA GLU A 30 -12.45 4.10 6.93
C GLU A 30 -10.95 3.87 7.20
N GLY A 31 -10.18 3.47 6.19
CA GLY A 31 -8.75 3.21 6.32
C GLY A 31 -8.40 1.85 6.95
N ARG A 32 -9.38 0.97 7.17
CA ARG A 32 -9.19 -0.41 7.65
C ARG A 32 -8.75 -1.33 6.49
N LEU A 33 -7.58 -1.02 5.93
CA LEU A 33 -7.12 -1.60 4.65
C LEU A 33 -6.85 -3.10 4.72
N THR A 34 -6.40 -3.62 5.87
CA THR A 34 -6.20 -5.05 6.08
C THR A 34 -7.52 -5.82 6.05
N GLU A 35 -8.56 -5.30 6.72
CA GLU A 35 -9.90 -5.89 6.70
C GLU A 35 -10.52 -5.81 5.31
N ALA A 36 -10.37 -4.68 4.62
CA ALA A 36 -10.82 -4.53 3.24
C ALA A 36 -10.21 -5.61 2.34
N ARG A 37 -8.90 -5.88 2.46
CA ARG A 37 -8.22 -6.97 1.71
C ARG A 37 -8.84 -8.34 1.99
N LEU A 38 -9.07 -8.68 3.24
CA LEU A 38 -9.67 -9.96 3.62
C LEU A 38 -11.07 -10.12 3.05
N LEU A 39 -11.89 -9.06 3.07
CA LEU A 39 -13.23 -9.06 2.48
C LEU A 39 -13.20 -9.20 0.95
N ILE A 40 -12.26 -8.53 0.28
CA ILE A 40 -12.03 -8.65 -1.17
C ILE A 40 -11.62 -10.08 -1.54
N ASP A 41 -10.71 -10.70 -0.78
CA ASP A 41 -10.29 -12.08 -1.00
C ASP A 41 -11.43 -13.07 -0.74
N SER A 42 -12.27 -12.81 0.26
CA SER A 42 -13.48 -13.58 0.52
C SER A 42 -14.47 -13.45 -0.63
N LEU A 43 -14.71 -12.24 -1.15
CA LEU A 43 -15.57 -11.98 -2.29
C LEU A 43 -15.13 -12.77 -3.53
N ARG A 44 -13.84 -12.77 -3.84
CA ARG A 44 -13.26 -13.51 -4.97
C ARG A 44 -13.40 -15.02 -4.84
N ARG A 45 -13.22 -15.55 -3.61
CA ARG A 45 -13.28 -17.00 -3.35
C ARG A 45 -14.72 -17.52 -3.31
N THR A 46 -15.62 -16.76 -2.73
CA THR A 46 -17.00 -17.20 -2.51
C THR A 46 -17.87 -17.03 -3.75
N TYR A 47 -17.59 -16.00 -4.56
CA TYR A 47 -18.42 -15.66 -5.73
C TYR A 47 -17.62 -15.54 -7.03
N PRO A 48 -16.84 -16.57 -7.42
CA PRO A 48 -15.95 -16.50 -8.57
C PRO A 48 -16.73 -16.38 -9.91
N ASP A 49 -17.96 -16.89 -9.97
CA ASP A 49 -18.76 -16.94 -11.18
C ASP A 49 -19.65 -15.71 -11.38
N ILE A 50 -19.76 -14.84 -10.37
CA ILE A 50 -20.54 -13.60 -10.45
C ILE A 50 -19.67 -12.50 -11.05
N VAL A 51 -19.98 -12.10 -12.29
CA VAL A 51 -19.22 -11.09 -13.04
C VAL A 51 -19.12 -9.76 -12.29
N GLU A 52 -20.24 -9.28 -11.74
CA GLU A 52 -20.27 -8.02 -10.99
C GLU A 52 -19.43 -8.08 -9.70
N ALA A 53 -19.43 -9.24 -9.02
CA ALA A 53 -18.57 -9.44 -7.86
C ALA A 53 -17.08 -9.38 -8.23
N ARG A 54 -16.68 -9.97 -9.37
CA ARG A 54 -15.31 -9.90 -9.87
C ARG A 54 -14.88 -8.49 -10.23
N LYS A 55 -15.74 -7.73 -10.91
CA LYS A 55 -15.49 -6.32 -11.25
C LYS A 55 -15.34 -5.48 -9.98
N ALA A 56 -16.26 -5.62 -9.03
CA ALA A 56 -16.20 -4.91 -7.75
C ALA A 56 -14.93 -5.27 -6.97
N ALA A 57 -14.58 -6.56 -6.89
CA ALA A 57 -13.37 -7.01 -6.22
C ALA A 57 -12.09 -6.46 -6.87
N LEU A 58 -12.04 -6.37 -8.21
CA LEU A 58 -10.89 -5.80 -8.92
C LEU A 58 -10.73 -4.31 -8.59
N LYS A 59 -11.81 -3.54 -8.70
CA LYS A 59 -11.80 -2.10 -8.40
C LYS A 59 -11.40 -1.82 -6.96
N LEU A 60 -12.04 -2.49 -6.01
CA LEU A 60 -11.72 -2.36 -4.58
C LEU A 60 -10.28 -2.77 -4.26
N HIS A 61 -9.76 -3.81 -4.91
CA HIS A 61 -8.37 -4.21 -4.74
C HIS A 61 -7.41 -3.11 -5.21
N GLN A 62 -7.66 -2.51 -6.38
CA GLN A 62 -6.86 -1.40 -6.87
C GLN A 62 -6.90 -0.19 -5.93
N ASP A 63 -8.08 0.13 -5.37
CA ASP A 63 -8.24 1.24 -4.43
C ASP A 63 -7.49 1.00 -3.12
N VAL A 64 -7.57 -0.20 -2.56
CA VAL A 64 -6.84 -0.60 -1.35
C VAL A 64 -5.34 -0.58 -1.57
N GLU A 65 -4.84 -1.16 -2.68
CA GLU A 65 -3.41 -1.15 -3.00
C GLU A 65 -2.87 0.26 -3.24
N LEU A 66 -3.67 1.14 -3.86
CA LEU A 66 -3.29 2.54 -4.03
C LEU A 66 -3.14 3.25 -2.67
N LYS A 67 -4.12 3.09 -1.77
CA LYS A 67 -4.06 3.70 -0.44
C LYS A 67 -2.88 3.20 0.39
N ILE A 68 -2.62 1.88 0.36
CA ILE A 68 -1.45 1.29 1.03
C ILE A 68 -0.15 1.90 0.48
N ALA A 69 0.01 1.92 -0.84
CA ALA A 69 1.22 2.46 -1.46
C ALA A 69 1.42 3.95 -1.16
N GLN A 70 0.34 4.73 -1.06
CA GLN A 70 0.39 6.15 -0.69
C GLN A 70 0.82 6.34 0.77
N GLN A 71 0.32 5.51 1.71
CA GLN A 71 0.74 5.54 3.12
C GLN A 71 2.21 5.16 3.27
N GLU A 72 2.64 4.10 2.59
CA GLU A 72 4.04 3.67 2.57
C GLU A 72 4.96 4.75 1.98
N LEU A 73 4.53 5.42 0.90
CA LEU A 73 5.28 6.52 0.29
C LEU A 73 5.46 7.69 1.27
N ALA A 74 4.41 8.11 1.96
CA ALA A 74 4.47 9.19 2.94
C ALA A 74 5.40 8.84 4.11
N CYS A 75 5.38 7.60 4.60
CA CYS A 75 6.29 7.12 5.63
C CYS A 75 7.74 7.12 5.13
N THR A 76 7.97 6.58 3.92
CA THR A 76 9.32 6.51 3.32
C THR A 76 9.88 7.89 3.00
N ASP A 77 9.04 8.85 2.60
CA ASP A 77 9.43 10.25 2.40
C ASP A 77 9.97 10.88 3.69
N SER A 78 9.25 10.68 4.80
CA SER A 78 9.72 11.14 6.12
C SER A 78 11.05 10.52 6.53
N MET A 79 11.23 9.22 6.27
CA MET A 79 12.49 8.52 6.52
C MET A 79 13.62 9.06 5.63
N LEU A 80 13.34 9.37 4.36
CA LEU A 80 14.32 9.90 3.43
C LEU A 80 14.78 11.30 3.83
N ILE A 81 13.86 12.16 4.29
CA ILE A 81 14.21 13.49 4.83
C ILE A 81 15.17 13.37 6.00
N LEU A 82 14.88 12.47 6.96
CA LEU A 82 15.76 12.23 8.12
C LEU A 82 17.13 11.66 7.70
N ALA A 83 17.15 10.71 6.78
CA ALA A 83 18.39 10.10 6.29
C ALA A 83 19.26 11.11 5.52
N ASN A 84 18.68 12.03 4.76
CA ASN A 84 19.39 13.11 4.10
C ASN A 84 20.05 14.06 5.11
N ARG A 85 19.32 14.48 6.16
CA ARG A 85 19.86 15.32 7.23
C ARG A 85 21.00 14.65 7.98
N GLU A 86 20.85 13.37 8.30
CA GLU A 86 21.90 12.59 8.95
C GLU A 86 23.16 12.51 8.08
N LEU A 87 23.00 12.23 6.79
CA LEU A 87 24.11 12.15 5.85
C LEU A 87 24.83 13.50 5.73
N GLU A 88 24.08 14.59 5.61
CA GLU A 88 24.64 15.94 5.51
C GLU A 88 25.46 16.30 6.77
N ALA A 89 24.91 16.07 7.96
CA ALA A 89 25.61 16.33 9.22
C ALA A 89 26.91 15.51 9.34
N ARG A 90 26.87 14.21 8.98
CA ARG A 90 28.09 13.36 8.98
C ARG A 90 29.11 13.80 7.95
N GLN A 91 28.65 14.19 6.76
CA GLN A 91 29.55 14.69 5.71
C GLN A 91 30.28 15.94 6.17
N GLN A 92 29.58 16.92 6.75
CA GLN A 92 30.16 18.15 7.29
C GLN A 92 31.18 17.86 8.39
N GLN A 93 30.88 16.95 9.32
CA GLN A 93 31.78 16.52 10.37
C GLN A 93 33.06 15.90 9.80
N VAL A 94 32.94 14.95 8.87
CA VAL A 94 34.08 14.28 8.26
C VAL A 94 34.93 15.27 7.46
N ASP A 95 34.31 16.20 6.74
CA ASP A 95 35.02 17.22 5.95
C ASP A 95 35.79 18.17 6.85
N ALA A 96 35.24 18.59 8.00
CA ALA A 96 35.93 19.38 9.01
C ALA A 96 37.13 18.61 9.62
N HIS A 97 36.97 17.33 9.95
CA HIS A 97 38.04 16.49 10.48
C HIS A 97 39.13 16.23 9.43
N LYS A 98 38.79 16.06 8.15
CA LYS A 98 39.76 15.98 7.05
C LYS A 98 40.58 17.25 6.93
N ALA A 99 39.93 18.43 6.96
CA ALA A 99 40.62 19.72 6.91
C ALA A 99 41.58 19.90 8.07
N ALA A 100 41.24 19.38 9.27
CA ALA A 100 42.10 19.40 10.46
C ALA A 100 43.09 18.24 10.51
N LEU A 101 43.18 17.37 9.50
CA LEU A 101 44.01 16.14 9.45
C LEU A 101 43.72 15.16 10.62
N LYS A 102 42.45 15.10 11.07
CA LYS A 102 41.98 14.28 12.21
C LYS A 102 40.95 13.24 11.83
N ALA A 103 40.57 13.11 10.54
CA ALA A 103 39.60 12.15 10.11
C ALA A 103 40.06 10.71 10.35
N THR A 104 39.19 9.88 10.94
CA THR A 104 39.44 8.47 11.24
C THR A 104 38.85 7.52 10.20
N ALA A 105 39.38 6.30 10.14
CA ALA A 105 38.83 5.25 9.27
C ALA A 105 37.38 4.86 9.66
N GLU A 106 37.11 4.90 10.96
CA GLU A 106 35.77 4.62 11.50
C GLU A 106 34.75 5.66 11.05
N GLU A 107 35.11 6.94 11.05
CA GLU A 107 34.22 8.03 10.57
C GLU A 107 33.93 7.89 9.07
N LEU A 108 34.92 7.56 8.26
CA LEU A 108 34.76 7.32 6.83
C LEU A 108 33.89 6.11 6.56
N THR A 109 34.06 5.03 7.32
CA THR A 109 33.23 3.82 7.23
C THR A 109 31.78 4.14 7.61
N LEU A 110 31.55 4.89 8.68
CA LEU A 110 30.23 5.28 9.14
C LEU A 110 29.53 6.21 8.13
N LEU A 111 30.26 7.16 7.55
CA LEU A 111 29.74 8.01 6.48
C LEU A 111 29.29 7.18 5.28
N THR A 112 30.07 6.18 4.87
CA THR A 112 29.72 5.27 3.77
C THR A 112 28.47 4.48 4.09
N LYS A 113 28.34 3.90 5.30
CA LYS A 113 27.14 3.18 5.75
C LYS A 113 25.90 4.09 5.76
N THR A 114 26.04 5.33 6.23
CA THR A 114 24.96 6.32 6.24
C THR A 114 24.49 6.64 4.82
N ARG A 115 25.41 6.78 3.88
CA ARG A 115 25.10 7.01 2.45
C ARG A 115 24.34 5.82 1.86
N MET A 116 24.83 4.60 2.09
CA MET A 116 24.16 3.37 1.60
C MET A 116 22.74 3.24 2.14
N ARG A 117 22.54 3.54 3.44
CA ARG A 117 21.20 3.54 4.05
C ARG A 117 20.27 4.56 3.39
N ARG A 118 20.73 5.80 3.18
CA ARG A 118 19.96 6.84 2.51
C ARG A 118 19.62 6.43 1.07
N ASP A 119 20.54 5.84 0.33
CA ASP A 119 20.33 5.40 -1.04
C ASP A 119 19.32 4.24 -1.13
N SER A 120 19.36 3.31 -0.16
CA SER A 120 18.35 2.25 -0.04
C SER A 120 16.93 2.82 0.19
N ILE A 121 16.78 3.78 1.10
CA ILE A 121 15.49 4.44 1.35
C ILE A 121 15.02 5.20 0.10
N ARG A 122 15.91 5.88 -0.61
CA ARG A 122 15.60 6.57 -1.87
C ARG A 122 15.06 5.59 -2.92
N THR A 123 15.72 4.43 -3.09
CA THR A 123 15.28 3.40 -4.02
C THR A 123 13.88 2.89 -3.68
N GLN A 124 13.57 2.70 -2.39
CA GLN A 124 12.21 2.32 -1.95
C GLN A 124 11.19 3.40 -2.27
N TYR A 125 11.52 4.67 -2.02
CA TYR A 125 10.65 5.80 -2.34
C TYR A 125 10.34 5.87 -3.84
N GLU A 126 11.33 5.72 -4.69
CA GLU A 126 11.18 5.72 -6.16
C GLU A 126 10.33 4.53 -6.63
N ALA A 127 10.56 3.33 -6.06
CA ALA A 127 9.78 2.14 -6.38
C ALA A 127 8.31 2.30 -6.00
N LEU A 128 8.00 2.89 -4.85
CA LEU A 128 6.63 3.19 -4.41
C LEU A 128 5.96 4.21 -5.34
N GLY A 129 6.70 5.23 -5.77
CA GLY A 129 6.21 6.19 -6.77
C GLY A 129 5.86 5.53 -8.11
N MET A 130 6.67 4.58 -8.57
CA MET A 130 6.37 3.78 -9.77
C MET A 130 5.15 2.87 -9.55
N LYS A 131 5.05 2.19 -8.40
CA LYS A 131 3.88 1.37 -8.05
C LYS A 131 2.59 2.17 -8.09
N ILE A 132 2.56 3.37 -7.53
CA ILE A 132 1.39 4.26 -7.53
C ILE A 132 1.00 4.63 -8.96
N ARG A 133 1.96 5.01 -9.82
CA ARG A 133 1.68 5.32 -11.23
C ARG A 133 1.10 4.13 -11.98
N TYR A 134 1.67 2.94 -11.77
CA TYR A 134 1.16 1.70 -12.37
C TYR A 134 -0.28 1.40 -11.95
N ILE A 135 -0.60 1.49 -10.64
CA ILE A 135 -1.96 1.24 -10.14
C ILE A 135 -2.94 2.24 -10.75
N ARG A 136 -2.60 3.53 -10.80
CA ARG A 136 -3.46 4.56 -11.41
C ARG A 136 -3.71 4.32 -12.90
N GLN A 137 -2.70 3.87 -13.62
CA GLN A 137 -2.85 3.47 -15.01
C GLN A 137 -3.82 2.29 -15.13
N LYS A 138 -3.69 1.26 -14.29
CA LYS A 138 -4.61 0.11 -14.28
C LYS A 138 -6.04 0.49 -13.90
N GLN A 139 -6.24 1.42 -12.98
CA GLN A 139 -7.56 1.95 -12.66
C GLN A 139 -8.20 2.64 -13.86
N LYS A 140 -7.43 3.44 -14.60
CA LYS A 140 -7.89 4.10 -15.82
C LYS A 140 -8.28 3.08 -16.90
N GLU A 141 -7.43 2.09 -17.17
CA GLU A 141 -7.72 1.01 -18.12
C GLU A 141 -9.00 0.23 -17.74
N THR A 142 -9.22 -0.01 -16.45
CA THR A 142 -10.42 -0.69 -15.96
C THR A 142 -11.68 0.15 -16.19
N GLN A 143 -11.60 1.46 -15.97
CA GLN A 143 -12.73 2.38 -16.22
C GLN A 143 -13.07 2.51 -17.70
N GLU A 144 -12.07 2.52 -18.59
CA GLU A 144 -12.27 2.59 -20.04
C GLU A 144 -12.89 1.30 -20.64
N GLN A 145 -12.82 0.18 -19.92
CA GLN A 145 -13.40 -1.11 -20.31
C GLN A 145 -14.82 -1.32 -19.78
N GLU A 146 -15.33 -0.43 -18.93
CA GLU A 146 -16.72 -0.44 -18.50
C GLU A 146 -17.60 0.17 -19.62
N PRO A 147 -18.62 -0.57 -20.14
CA PRO A 147 -19.47 -0.09 -21.24
C PRO A 147 -20.39 1.06 -20.81
#